data_fdbefbc4efd867c369de7e2d29a07453
#
_entry.id   fdbefbc4efd867c369de7e2d29a07453
#
_cell.length_a   1.000
_cell.length_b   1.000
_cell.length_c   1.000
_cell.angle_alpha   90.00
_cell.angle_beta   90.00
_cell.angle_gamma   90.00
#
_symmetry.space_group_name_H-M   'P 1'
#
loop_
_entity.id
_entity.type
_entity.pdbx_description
1 polymer ?
#
loop_
_entity_poly.entity_id
_entity_poly.type
_entity_poly.pdbx_seq_one_letter_code
_entity_poly.pdbx_strand_id
1 'polypeptide(L)'
;MAVLAPFILNAQIATAPTAPEDPATIDRVWQKASSKYDSERAALLEGVDKADHEGPFRPDWESLQKYEVPSWYEDAKFGIFIHWGAYSVPAFGNEWYPRNMYRPGTDEYKHQIATYGPLEKFGYKDFLPMFKAEHFDPAAWAELFKKAGARYVVPVAEHHDGFAMYDSGLSDWTAVKMGPHRDVIGELGKAVRAAGLHFGVSSHRVEHNFFLGLGRAIPSDVNDAQYAAFYGPAHNWLANPWGTPLCNDFTYVSTAWANDWLARGAELVEKYHPDIVYFDWWIGQASIRPNLTRFAAFYYNSSLKYGDHVGVINYKDYAMREHSAVLDLERGQLGDIRPLHWQTDTSESNKSWGYINNDSFKSPEFVVHQLIDIVSKNGNLLLNIGPRSDGTIPEEVQQVLLDVGAWLNINGEAIFGTRPWRTYGEGPTKVASGSFHDTDTVNYTAEDFRFTTKEHVLYVIGLAWPTNGEALIHSLASTAGNSQIRSVALLGSDAKLQFDQRPDGLHVKLPAQASSQYAYALRVSF
;
A
#
# COMPACT_ATOMS: atom_id res chain seq x y z
N MET A 1 -60.91 -50.27 1.64
CA MET A 1 -59.54 -50.81 1.43
C MET A 1 -58.73 -49.78 0.63
N ALA A 2 -57.93 -48.99 1.33
CA ALA A 2 -57.02 -48.03 0.74
C ALA A 2 -55.61 -48.56 0.91
N VAL A 3 -54.89 -48.76 -0.18
CA VAL A 3 -53.52 -49.27 -0.22
C VAL A 3 -52.60 -48.10 -0.04
N LEU A 4 -51.86 -48.06 1.07
CA LEU A 4 -50.79 -47.14 1.35
C LEU A 4 -49.51 -47.66 0.64
N ALA A 5 -49.00 -46.87 -0.31
CA ALA A 5 -47.67 -47.08 -0.91
C ALA A 5 -46.59 -46.49 0.02
N PRO A 6 -45.44 -47.14 0.25
CA PRO A 6 -44.36 -46.59 1.07
C PRO A 6 -43.56 -45.55 0.28
N PHE A 7 -43.45 -44.34 0.83
CA PHE A 7 -42.46 -43.34 0.44
C PHE A 7 -41.08 -43.84 0.87
N ILE A 8 -40.24 -44.21 -0.11
CA ILE A 8 -38.81 -44.44 0.12
C ILE A 8 -38.14 -43.05 0.18
N LEU A 9 -37.76 -42.61 1.38
CA LEU A 9 -36.91 -41.46 1.60
C LEU A 9 -35.49 -41.86 1.16
N ASN A 10 -35.05 -41.38 -0.01
CA ASN A 10 -33.63 -41.43 -0.39
C ASN A 10 -32.89 -40.43 0.50
N ALA A 11 -32.37 -40.90 1.65
CA ALA A 11 -31.35 -40.17 2.40
C ALA A 11 -30.08 -40.14 1.54
N GLN A 12 -29.78 -39.00 0.94
CA GLN A 12 -28.45 -38.72 0.43
C GLN A 12 -27.46 -38.88 1.59
N ILE A 13 -26.63 -39.89 1.51
CA ILE A 13 -25.51 -40.10 2.41
C ILE A 13 -24.59 -38.91 2.18
N ALA A 14 -24.61 -37.94 3.10
CA ALA A 14 -23.60 -36.91 3.14
C ALA A 14 -22.26 -37.64 3.32
N THR A 15 -21.44 -37.61 2.31
CA THR A 15 -20.07 -38.12 2.40
C THR A 15 -19.38 -37.39 3.56
N ALA A 16 -18.81 -38.12 4.49
CA ALA A 16 -18.03 -37.57 5.59
C ALA A 16 -16.97 -36.63 5.00
N PRO A 17 -16.68 -35.48 5.64
CA PRO A 17 -15.64 -34.59 5.15
C PRO A 17 -14.35 -35.41 5.01
N THR A 18 -13.80 -35.47 3.81
CA THR A 18 -12.48 -36.05 3.55
C THR A 18 -11.48 -35.37 4.49
N ALA A 19 -10.61 -36.16 5.12
CA ALA A 19 -9.52 -35.62 5.93
C ALA A 19 -8.79 -34.52 5.13
N PRO A 20 -8.38 -33.41 5.77
CA PRO A 20 -7.68 -32.36 5.06
C PRO A 20 -6.47 -32.95 4.33
N GLU A 21 -6.36 -32.65 3.05
CA GLU A 21 -5.27 -33.12 2.20
C GLU A 21 -3.93 -32.64 2.77
N ASP A 22 -2.92 -33.53 2.78
CA ASP A 22 -1.57 -33.18 3.25
C ASP A 22 -1.00 -31.98 2.48
N PRO A 23 -0.58 -30.91 3.17
CA PRO A 23 -0.08 -29.70 2.53
C PRO A 23 1.07 -29.93 1.55
N ALA A 24 1.96 -30.87 1.85
CA ALA A 24 3.06 -31.20 0.95
C ALA A 24 2.57 -31.89 -0.34
N THR A 25 1.44 -32.59 -0.29
CA THR A 25 0.81 -33.18 -1.49
C THR A 25 0.19 -32.09 -2.36
N ILE A 26 -0.52 -31.16 -1.78
CA ILE A 26 -1.07 -29.98 -2.48
C ILE A 26 0.05 -29.21 -3.17
N ASP A 27 1.13 -28.94 -2.45
CA ASP A 27 2.29 -28.21 -2.94
C ASP A 27 2.95 -28.89 -4.15
N ARG A 28 3.08 -30.23 -4.12
CA ARG A 28 3.58 -31.00 -5.29
C ARG A 28 2.70 -30.88 -6.53
N VAL A 29 1.38 -30.77 -6.38
CA VAL A 29 0.46 -30.54 -7.50
C VAL A 29 0.73 -29.18 -8.15
N TRP A 30 0.88 -28.14 -7.33
CA TRP A 30 1.26 -26.80 -7.81
C TRP A 30 2.65 -26.80 -8.47
N GLN A 31 3.67 -27.42 -7.84
CA GLN A 31 5.02 -27.51 -8.42
C GLN A 31 4.99 -28.16 -9.80
N LYS A 32 4.25 -29.28 -9.94
CA LYS A 32 4.09 -29.96 -11.24
C LYS A 32 3.42 -29.04 -12.28
N ALA A 33 2.37 -28.32 -11.90
CA ALA A 33 1.62 -27.43 -12.80
C ALA A 33 2.46 -26.21 -13.22
N SER A 34 3.38 -25.75 -12.38
CA SER A 34 4.27 -24.60 -12.62
C SER A 34 5.66 -24.98 -13.15
N SER A 35 5.94 -26.28 -13.35
CA SER A 35 7.28 -26.78 -13.73
C SER A 35 7.78 -26.27 -15.09
N LYS A 36 6.88 -25.88 -15.99
CA LYS A 36 7.24 -25.28 -17.28
C LYS A 36 8.00 -23.96 -17.14
N TYR A 37 7.96 -23.31 -15.97
CA TYR A 37 8.67 -22.07 -15.65
C TYR A 37 10.00 -22.29 -14.91
N ASP A 38 10.40 -23.55 -14.64
CA ASP A 38 11.56 -23.86 -13.79
C ASP A 38 12.87 -23.30 -14.37
N SER A 39 13.03 -23.31 -15.70
CA SER A 39 14.22 -22.77 -16.38
C SER A 39 14.33 -21.26 -16.17
N GLU A 40 13.23 -20.52 -16.36
CA GLU A 40 13.19 -19.07 -16.15
C GLU A 40 13.39 -18.71 -14.68
N ARG A 41 12.72 -19.45 -13.78
CA ARG A 41 12.91 -19.29 -12.34
C ARG A 41 14.35 -19.51 -11.91
N ALA A 42 15.00 -20.55 -12.44
CA ALA A 42 16.40 -20.85 -12.14
C ALA A 42 17.34 -19.75 -12.62
N ALA A 43 17.12 -19.18 -13.83
CA ALA A 43 17.92 -18.09 -14.37
C ALA A 43 17.79 -16.82 -13.52
N LEU A 44 16.58 -16.48 -13.05
CA LEU A 44 16.37 -15.34 -12.16
C LEU A 44 17.07 -15.53 -10.81
N LEU A 45 16.99 -16.73 -10.23
CA LEU A 45 17.65 -17.03 -8.95
C LEU A 45 19.19 -17.01 -9.09
N GLU A 46 19.74 -17.44 -10.20
CA GLU A 46 21.18 -17.28 -10.49
C GLU A 46 21.58 -15.79 -10.59
N GLY A 47 20.73 -14.96 -11.19
CA GLY A 47 20.89 -13.50 -11.21
C GLY A 47 20.91 -12.90 -9.80
N VAL A 48 20.00 -13.36 -8.92
CA VAL A 48 19.97 -12.96 -7.50
C VAL A 48 21.28 -13.34 -6.82
N ASP A 49 21.70 -14.61 -6.92
CA ASP A 49 22.94 -15.09 -6.29
C ASP A 49 24.17 -14.31 -6.76
N LYS A 50 24.24 -14.01 -8.05
CA LYS A 50 25.32 -13.19 -8.60
C LYS A 50 25.33 -11.77 -8.01
N ALA A 51 24.19 -11.09 -7.97
CA ALA A 51 24.10 -9.76 -7.40
C ALA A 51 24.45 -9.73 -5.90
N ASP A 52 24.01 -10.74 -5.14
CA ASP A 52 24.31 -10.92 -3.73
C ASP A 52 25.82 -11.10 -3.45
N HIS A 53 26.55 -11.65 -4.43
CA HIS A 53 28.01 -11.82 -4.32
C HIS A 53 28.82 -10.61 -4.83
N GLU A 54 28.34 -9.92 -5.83
CA GLU A 54 29.10 -8.85 -6.52
C GLU A 54 28.88 -7.46 -5.90
N GLY A 55 27.66 -7.18 -5.37
CA GLY A 55 27.31 -5.85 -4.88
C GLY A 55 27.82 -5.54 -3.46
N PRO A 56 27.64 -4.31 -2.96
CA PRO A 56 28.03 -3.90 -1.61
C PRO A 56 27.16 -4.50 -0.51
N PHE A 57 25.89 -4.81 -0.80
CA PHE A 57 24.98 -5.45 0.15
C PHE A 57 25.08 -6.98 0.09
N ARG A 58 25.01 -7.64 1.23
CA ARG A 58 25.01 -9.09 1.39
C ARG A 58 23.67 -9.56 1.97
N PRO A 59 23.25 -10.83 1.75
CA PRO A 59 21.96 -11.35 2.22
C PRO A 59 21.98 -11.68 3.72
N ASP A 60 22.48 -10.76 4.52
CA ASP A 60 22.52 -10.84 5.99
C ASP A 60 22.18 -9.48 6.62
N TRP A 61 21.68 -9.55 7.87
CA TRP A 61 21.19 -8.35 8.55
C TRP A 61 22.30 -7.34 8.89
N GLU A 62 23.53 -7.78 9.12
CA GLU A 62 24.65 -6.86 9.42
C GLU A 62 24.98 -5.99 8.21
N SER A 63 24.92 -6.58 7.02
CA SER A 63 25.11 -5.85 5.77
C SER A 63 23.88 -4.97 5.45
N LEU A 64 22.68 -5.52 5.56
CA LEU A 64 21.45 -4.80 5.20
C LEU A 64 21.18 -3.60 6.14
N GLN A 65 21.58 -3.66 7.41
CA GLN A 65 21.44 -2.54 8.35
C GLN A 65 22.39 -1.34 8.07
N LYS A 66 23.22 -1.42 7.03
CA LYS A 66 23.98 -0.28 6.49
C LYS A 66 23.17 0.52 5.46
N TYR A 67 21.94 0.12 5.20
CA TYR A 67 21.02 0.83 4.33
C TYR A 67 20.72 2.23 4.88
N GLU A 68 20.77 3.21 4.03
CA GLU A 68 20.34 4.57 4.31
C GLU A 68 19.19 4.93 3.38
N VAL A 69 18.14 5.49 3.96
CA VAL A 69 16.97 5.93 3.18
C VAL A 69 17.42 7.06 2.23
N PRO A 70 17.19 6.94 0.91
CA PRO A 70 17.62 7.96 -0.03
C PRO A 70 16.85 9.28 0.22
N SER A 71 17.57 10.39 0.12
CA SER A 71 17.04 11.73 0.42
C SER A 71 15.82 12.10 -0.41
N TRP A 72 15.77 11.65 -1.69
CA TRP A 72 14.62 11.91 -2.53
C TRP A 72 13.32 11.33 -1.94
N TYR A 73 13.40 10.15 -1.28
CA TYR A 73 12.24 9.50 -0.67
C TYR A 73 11.82 10.21 0.62
N GLU A 74 12.78 10.60 1.44
CA GLU A 74 12.50 11.43 2.63
C GLU A 74 11.89 12.78 2.26
N ASP A 75 12.24 13.35 1.10
CA ASP A 75 11.76 14.63 0.61
C ASP A 75 10.40 14.52 -0.10
N ALA A 76 10.06 13.35 -0.62
CA ALA A 76 8.87 13.10 -1.44
C ALA A 76 7.55 13.26 -0.67
N LYS A 77 7.46 12.83 0.57
CA LYS A 77 6.34 12.99 1.53
C LYS A 77 5.00 12.42 1.11
N PHE A 78 4.64 12.44 -0.19
CA PHE A 78 3.33 12.03 -0.69
C PHE A 78 3.44 11.19 -1.95
N GLY A 79 2.82 10.01 -1.93
CA GLY A 79 2.74 9.07 -3.04
C GLY A 79 1.34 8.53 -3.27
N ILE A 80 1.12 7.94 -4.44
CA ILE A 80 -0.14 7.26 -4.80
C ILE A 80 0.10 5.75 -4.83
N PHE A 81 -0.74 5.01 -4.11
CA PHE A 81 -0.87 3.57 -4.17
C PHE A 81 -2.02 3.20 -5.11
N ILE A 82 -1.94 2.07 -5.80
CA ILE A 82 -3.01 1.67 -6.72
C ILE A 82 -3.34 0.20 -6.50
N HIS A 83 -4.52 -0.08 -5.90
CA HIS A 83 -5.07 -1.43 -5.84
C HIS A 83 -6.03 -1.63 -7.00
N TRP A 84 -5.54 -2.30 -8.05
CA TRP A 84 -6.30 -2.54 -9.27
C TRP A 84 -6.03 -3.94 -9.82
N GLY A 85 -7.09 -4.68 -10.13
CA GLY A 85 -6.99 -6.05 -10.60
C GLY A 85 -8.38 -6.65 -10.87
N ALA A 86 -8.42 -7.96 -11.10
CA ALA A 86 -9.65 -8.66 -11.46
C ALA A 86 -10.73 -8.62 -10.36
N TYR A 87 -10.37 -8.37 -9.10
CA TYR A 87 -11.33 -8.16 -8.01
C TYR A 87 -12.20 -6.90 -8.19
N SER A 88 -11.81 -5.96 -9.05
CA SER A 88 -12.64 -4.81 -9.43
C SER A 88 -13.77 -5.17 -10.41
N VAL A 89 -13.80 -6.38 -10.96
CA VAL A 89 -14.88 -6.85 -11.83
C VAL A 89 -16.16 -7.12 -11.04
N PRO A 90 -16.17 -7.97 -9.99
CA PRO A 90 -17.34 -8.13 -9.14
C PRO A 90 -17.66 -6.85 -8.35
N ALA A 91 -16.67 -6.04 -8.04
CA ALA A 91 -16.79 -4.77 -7.33
C ALA A 91 -17.69 -4.87 -6.08
N PHE A 92 -17.50 -5.92 -5.27
CA PHE A 92 -18.35 -6.26 -4.13
C PHE A 92 -17.53 -6.61 -2.89
N GLY A 93 -17.96 -6.14 -1.72
CA GLY A 93 -17.28 -6.38 -0.45
C GLY A 93 -16.01 -5.54 -0.33
N ASN A 94 -14.88 -6.12 -0.73
CA ASN A 94 -13.58 -5.46 -0.82
C ASN A 94 -12.63 -6.26 -1.73
N GLU A 95 -11.35 -5.89 -1.76
CA GLU A 95 -10.28 -6.57 -2.52
C GLU A 95 -10.02 -8.01 -2.07
N TRP A 96 -10.60 -8.43 -0.94
CA TRP A 96 -10.57 -9.82 -0.47
C TRP A 96 -11.70 -10.68 -1.05
N TYR A 97 -12.51 -10.13 -1.96
CA TYR A 97 -13.56 -10.89 -2.65
C TYR A 97 -13.05 -12.23 -3.20
N PRO A 98 -11.86 -12.35 -3.82
CA PRO A 98 -11.34 -13.63 -4.32
C PRO A 98 -11.22 -14.72 -3.27
N ARG A 99 -10.98 -14.36 -2.00
CA ARG A 99 -10.95 -15.27 -0.87
C ARG A 99 -12.35 -15.53 -0.30
N ASN A 100 -13.10 -14.46 -0.07
CA ASN A 100 -14.37 -14.50 0.65
C ASN A 100 -15.49 -15.16 -0.18
N MET A 101 -15.41 -15.10 -1.53
CA MET A 101 -16.34 -15.82 -2.41
C MET A 101 -16.30 -17.35 -2.22
N TYR A 102 -15.23 -17.89 -1.65
CA TYR A 102 -15.09 -19.32 -1.33
C TYR A 102 -15.43 -19.64 0.14
N ARG A 103 -15.94 -18.67 0.91
CA ARG A 103 -16.29 -18.87 2.33
C ARG A 103 -17.81 -18.94 2.50
N PRO A 104 -18.42 -20.13 2.68
CA PRO A 104 -19.85 -20.25 2.90
C PRO A 104 -20.34 -19.36 4.06
N GLY A 105 -21.42 -18.63 3.84
CA GLY A 105 -22.04 -17.76 4.83
C GLY A 105 -21.64 -16.29 4.74
N THR A 106 -20.56 -15.93 4.06
CA THR A 106 -20.21 -14.51 3.78
C THR A 106 -21.16 -13.91 2.74
N ASP A 107 -21.22 -12.60 2.70
CA ASP A 107 -22.04 -11.91 1.70
C ASP A 107 -21.40 -12.01 0.30
N GLU A 108 -20.07 -12.09 0.20
CA GLU A 108 -19.35 -12.34 -1.05
C GLU A 108 -19.67 -13.73 -1.62
N TYR A 109 -19.75 -14.77 -0.77
CA TYR A 109 -20.18 -16.10 -1.20
C TYR A 109 -21.62 -16.10 -1.72
N LYS A 110 -22.55 -15.46 -0.98
CA LYS A 110 -23.96 -15.33 -1.41
C LYS A 110 -24.07 -14.56 -2.72
N HIS A 111 -23.34 -13.44 -2.84
CA HIS A 111 -23.27 -12.64 -4.06
C HIS A 111 -22.75 -13.46 -5.23
N GLN A 112 -21.66 -14.22 -5.04
CA GLN A 112 -21.06 -15.09 -6.04
C GLN A 112 -22.08 -16.12 -6.57
N ILE A 113 -22.72 -16.86 -5.66
CA ILE A 113 -23.69 -17.89 -6.06
C ILE A 113 -24.92 -17.29 -6.75
N ALA A 114 -25.41 -16.16 -6.27
CA ALA A 114 -26.60 -15.51 -6.83
C ALA A 114 -26.35 -14.87 -8.21
N THR A 115 -25.15 -14.30 -8.41
CA THR A 115 -24.84 -13.50 -9.61
C THR A 115 -24.15 -14.32 -10.68
N TYR A 116 -23.19 -15.17 -10.31
CA TYR A 116 -22.31 -15.88 -11.24
C TYR A 116 -22.52 -17.41 -11.22
N GLY A 117 -23.20 -17.95 -10.21
CA GLY A 117 -23.52 -19.37 -10.09
C GLY A 117 -22.51 -20.16 -9.26
N PRO A 118 -22.58 -21.51 -9.35
CA PRO A 118 -21.76 -22.41 -8.53
C PRO A 118 -20.26 -22.27 -8.81
N LEU A 119 -19.46 -22.32 -7.75
CA LEU A 119 -18.00 -22.15 -7.77
C LEU A 119 -17.25 -23.23 -8.60
N GLU A 120 -17.86 -24.39 -8.82
CA GLU A 120 -17.32 -25.42 -9.72
C GLU A 120 -17.41 -25.05 -11.21
N LYS A 121 -18.34 -24.12 -11.55
CA LYS A 121 -18.59 -23.68 -12.93
C LYS A 121 -18.03 -22.29 -13.21
N PHE A 122 -18.08 -21.41 -12.23
CA PHE A 122 -17.57 -20.04 -12.30
C PHE A 122 -16.82 -19.73 -11.01
N GLY A 123 -15.49 -19.85 -11.06
CA GLY A 123 -14.60 -19.49 -9.98
C GLY A 123 -13.88 -18.17 -10.23
N TYR A 124 -12.90 -17.84 -9.38
CA TYR A 124 -12.24 -16.55 -9.47
C TYR A 124 -11.48 -16.35 -10.80
N LYS A 125 -10.85 -17.39 -11.33
CA LYS A 125 -10.16 -17.34 -12.64
C LYS A 125 -11.04 -16.80 -13.78
N ASP A 126 -12.37 -16.97 -13.68
CA ASP A 126 -13.30 -16.57 -14.74
C ASP A 126 -13.54 -15.05 -14.78
N PHE A 127 -13.16 -14.33 -13.72
CA PHE A 127 -13.12 -12.85 -13.73
C PHE A 127 -11.93 -12.28 -14.51
N LEU A 128 -10.82 -13.02 -14.65
CA LEU A 128 -9.62 -12.51 -15.29
C LEU A 128 -9.86 -12.06 -16.74
N PRO A 129 -10.54 -12.85 -17.60
CA PRO A 129 -10.87 -12.41 -18.95
C PRO A 129 -11.94 -11.30 -19.00
N MET A 130 -12.65 -11.04 -17.89
CA MET A 130 -13.64 -9.96 -17.79
C MET A 130 -13.01 -8.61 -17.38
N PHE A 131 -11.83 -8.64 -16.81
CA PHE A 131 -11.04 -7.44 -16.49
C PHE A 131 -10.43 -6.89 -17.78
N LYS A 132 -11.05 -5.87 -18.38
CA LYS A 132 -10.72 -5.40 -19.74
C LYS A 132 -9.82 -4.17 -19.80
N ALA A 133 -9.91 -3.28 -18.80
CA ALA A 133 -9.13 -2.03 -18.77
C ALA A 133 -9.22 -1.20 -20.07
N GLU A 134 -10.38 -1.21 -20.75
CA GLU A 134 -10.56 -0.58 -22.05
C GLU A 134 -10.39 0.93 -22.06
N HIS A 135 -10.53 1.55 -20.90
CA HIS A 135 -10.33 3.00 -20.71
C HIS A 135 -9.05 3.35 -19.94
N PHE A 136 -8.16 2.37 -19.73
CA PHE A 136 -6.88 2.62 -19.06
C PHE A 136 -5.99 3.52 -19.91
N ASP A 137 -5.78 4.74 -19.45
CA ASP A 137 -4.86 5.71 -20.01
C ASP A 137 -3.76 6.03 -18.98
N PRO A 138 -2.58 5.40 -19.07
CA PRO A 138 -1.51 5.60 -18.11
C PRO A 138 -0.95 7.02 -18.10
N ALA A 139 -1.02 7.75 -19.22
CA ALA A 139 -0.55 9.13 -19.28
C ALA A 139 -1.51 10.08 -18.55
N ALA A 140 -2.82 9.89 -18.74
CA ALA A 140 -3.83 10.64 -18.01
C ALA A 140 -3.78 10.36 -16.50
N TRP A 141 -3.53 9.11 -16.10
CA TRP A 141 -3.34 8.75 -14.69
C TRP A 141 -2.10 9.46 -14.09
N ALA A 142 -0.96 9.36 -14.75
CA ALA A 142 0.27 10.01 -14.27
C ALA A 142 0.13 11.53 -14.13
N GLU A 143 -0.57 12.17 -15.08
CA GLU A 143 -0.84 13.61 -15.02
C GLU A 143 -1.79 13.98 -13.87
N LEU A 144 -2.82 13.16 -13.60
CA LEU A 144 -3.68 13.33 -12.43
C LEU A 144 -2.89 13.26 -11.12
N PHE A 145 -2.02 12.24 -10.99
CA PHE A 145 -1.21 12.05 -9.78
C PHE A 145 -0.20 13.19 -9.57
N LYS A 146 0.38 13.69 -10.66
CA LYS A 146 1.23 14.89 -10.62
C LYS A 146 0.44 16.12 -10.17
N LYS A 147 -0.77 16.34 -10.70
CA LYS A 147 -1.65 17.43 -10.27
C LYS A 147 -2.08 17.31 -8.82
N ALA A 148 -2.25 16.08 -8.32
CA ALA A 148 -2.48 15.81 -6.90
C ALA A 148 -1.28 16.17 -6.00
N GLY A 149 -0.11 16.44 -6.58
CA GLY A 149 1.12 16.75 -5.86
C GLY A 149 1.93 15.51 -5.46
N ALA A 150 1.57 14.32 -5.92
CA ALA A 150 2.33 13.11 -5.65
C ALA A 150 3.75 13.20 -6.21
N ARG A 151 4.69 12.52 -5.57
CA ARG A 151 6.10 12.43 -5.97
C ARG A 151 6.49 11.03 -6.41
N TYR A 152 5.73 10.02 -6.02
CA TYR A 152 5.93 8.63 -6.41
C TYR A 152 4.60 7.91 -6.55
N VAL A 153 4.61 6.82 -7.33
CA VAL A 153 3.42 6.00 -7.63
C VAL A 153 3.80 4.53 -7.49
N VAL A 154 3.00 3.77 -6.75
CA VAL A 154 3.23 2.34 -6.47
C VAL A 154 1.99 1.53 -6.87
N PRO A 155 1.87 1.01 -8.09
CA PRO A 155 0.81 0.06 -8.43
C PRO A 155 1.09 -1.32 -7.83
N VAL A 156 0.02 -2.05 -7.50
CA VAL A 156 0.10 -3.47 -7.17
C VAL A 156 0.39 -4.27 -8.43
N ALA A 157 1.57 -4.87 -8.50
CA ALA A 157 1.98 -5.69 -9.65
C ALA A 157 1.39 -7.10 -9.62
N GLU A 158 1.26 -7.69 -8.43
CA GLU A 158 0.57 -8.95 -8.19
C GLU A 158 -0.06 -8.90 -6.79
N HIS A 159 -1.39 -9.01 -6.73
CA HIS A 159 -2.13 -9.07 -5.48
C HIS A 159 -2.19 -10.50 -4.92
N HIS A 160 -2.86 -10.70 -3.78
CA HIS A 160 -3.07 -12.01 -3.16
C HIS A 160 -3.73 -13.03 -4.09
N ASP A 161 -4.46 -12.59 -5.10
CA ASP A 161 -5.16 -13.42 -6.07
C ASP A 161 -4.25 -14.14 -7.08
N GLY A 162 -2.98 -13.69 -7.19
CA GLY A 162 -1.97 -14.29 -8.06
C GLY A 162 -2.07 -13.89 -9.53
N PHE A 163 -2.93 -12.91 -9.87
CA PHE A 163 -2.99 -12.36 -11.22
C PHE A 163 -1.90 -11.30 -11.41
N ALA A 164 -0.94 -11.58 -12.30
CA ALA A 164 0.15 -10.64 -12.59
C ALA A 164 -0.33 -9.53 -13.52
N MET A 165 -0.31 -8.28 -13.06
CA MET A 165 -0.66 -7.09 -13.84
C MET A 165 0.44 -6.67 -14.82
N TYR A 166 1.45 -7.51 -15.02
CA TYR A 166 2.65 -7.29 -15.82
C TYR A 166 2.96 -8.49 -16.73
N ASP A 167 3.93 -8.30 -17.62
CA ASP A 167 4.44 -9.35 -18.51
C ASP A 167 5.37 -10.30 -17.76
N SER A 168 4.81 -11.30 -17.07
CA SER A 168 5.59 -12.31 -16.37
C SER A 168 5.97 -13.49 -17.25
N GLY A 169 7.24 -13.89 -17.23
CA GLY A 169 7.74 -15.16 -17.76
C GLY A 169 7.43 -16.35 -16.86
N LEU A 170 7.00 -16.11 -15.61
CA LEU A 170 6.73 -17.12 -14.59
C LEU A 170 5.25 -17.48 -14.44
N SER A 171 4.39 -16.93 -15.31
CA SER A 171 2.93 -17.18 -15.28
C SER A 171 2.28 -17.04 -16.65
N ASP A 172 1.25 -17.85 -16.90
CA ASP A 172 0.32 -17.60 -18.01
C ASP A 172 -0.88 -16.75 -17.57
N TRP A 173 -1.02 -16.52 -16.28
CA TRP A 173 -2.13 -15.77 -15.68
C TRP A 173 -1.70 -14.31 -15.48
N THR A 174 -1.60 -13.59 -16.61
CA THR A 174 -1.09 -12.22 -16.65
C THR A 174 -2.01 -11.30 -17.45
N ALA A 175 -1.98 -10.01 -17.14
CA ALA A 175 -2.72 -8.99 -17.87
C ALA A 175 -2.31 -8.87 -19.35
N VAL A 176 -1.13 -9.36 -19.72
CA VAL A 176 -0.68 -9.45 -21.11
C VAL A 176 -1.35 -10.59 -21.86
N LYS A 177 -1.50 -11.76 -21.21
CA LYS A 177 -2.01 -12.97 -21.86
C LYS A 177 -3.54 -13.05 -21.82
N MET A 178 -4.20 -12.35 -20.92
CA MET A 178 -5.66 -12.34 -20.79
C MET A 178 -6.20 -11.01 -20.27
N GLY A 179 -7.49 -10.83 -20.31
CA GLY A 179 -8.15 -9.60 -19.87
C GLY A 179 -7.77 -8.39 -20.74
N PRO A 180 -6.93 -7.48 -20.25
CA PRO A 180 -6.53 -6.26 -20.97
C PRO A 180 -5.66 -6.52 -22.20
N HIS A 181 -4.91 -7.62 -22.22
CA HIS A 181 -3.84 -7.91 -23.19
C HIS A 181 -2.78 -6.80 -23.27
N ARG A 182 -2.41 -6.26 -22.09
CA ARG A 182 -1.46 -5.15 -21.94
C ARG A 182 -0.54 -5.40 -20.76
N ASP A 183 0.70 -4.90 -20.86
CA ASP A 183 1.63 -4.79 -19.73
C ASP A 183 1.29 -3.53 -18.92
N VAL A 184 0.31 -3.65 -18.03
CA VAL A 184 -0.22 -2.53 -17.25
C VAL A 184 0.87 -1.86 -16.41
N ILE A 185 1.71 -2.65 -15.76
CA ILE A 185 2.81 -2.14 -14.91
C ILE A 185 3.87 -1.45 -15.75
N GLY A 186 4.27 -2.04 -16.87
CA GLY A 186 5.27 -1.44 -17.76
C GLY A 186 4.79 -0.16 -18.43
N GLU A 187 3.53 -0.11 -18.87
CA GLU A 187 2.94 1.08 -19.48
C GLU A 187 2.80 2.22 -18.45
N LEU A 188 2.28 1.92 -17.24
CA LEU A 188 2.16 2.90 -16.17
C LEU A 188 3.53 3.41 -15.72
N GLY A 189 4.51 2.52 -15.55
CA GLY A 189 5.86 2.90 -15.15
C GLY A 189 6.53 3.87 -16.12
N LYS A 190 6.33 3.68 -17.44
CA LYS A 190 6.80 4.62 -18.46
C LYS A 190 6.12 5.99 -18.33
N ALA A 191 4.80 6.01 -18.13
CA ALA A 191 4.03 7.25 -18.02
C ALA A 191 4.39 8.02 -16.73
N VAL A 192 4.51 7.34 -15.60
CA VAL A 192 4.91 7.91 -14.30
C VAL A 192 6.27 8.58 -14.39
N ARG A 193 7.27 7.90 -14.97
CA ARG A 193 8.60 8.47 -15.16
C ARG A 193 8.60 9.65 -16.16
N ALA A 194 7.82 9.55 -17.23
CA ALA A 194 7.67 10.65 -18.19
C ALA A 194 7.03 11.90 -17.56
N ALA A 195 6.17 11.72 -16.55
CA ALA A 195 5.60 12.82 -15.77
C ALA A 195 6.60 13.42 -14.74
N GLY A 196 7.79 12.82 -14.57
CA GLY A 196 8.81 13.22 -13.60
C GLY A 196 8.55 12.72 -12.18
N LEU A 197 7.82 11.62 -12.04
CA LEU A 197 7.53 10.97 -10.76
C LEU A 197 8.38 9.70 -10.61
N HIS A 198 8.70 9.33 -9.36
CA HIS A 198 9.32 8.05 -9.07
C HIS A 198 8.31 6.92 -9.20
N PHE A 199 8.79 5.76 -9.67
CA PHE A 199 7.97 4.60 -9.93
C PHE A 199 8.34 3.43 -9.01
N GLY A 200 7.35 2.92 -8.27
CA GLY A 200 7.48 1.70 -7.47
C GLY A 200 6.58 0.59 -7.98
N VAL A 201 6.70 -0.56 -7.34
CA VAL A 201 5.80 -1.71 -7.51
C VAL A 201 5.48 -2.33 -6.15
N SER A 202 4.29 -2.90 -6.02
CA SER A 202 3.90 -3.67 -4.84
C SER A 202 3.70 -5.14 -5.20
N SER A 203 4.18 -6.03 -4.33
CA SER A 203 3.99 -7.48 -4.45
C SER A 203 3.36 -8.06 -3.19
N HIS A 204 2.19 -8.67 -3.36
CA HIS A 204 1.44 -9.40 -2.33
C HIS A 204 1.51 -10.92 -2.57
N ARG A 205 2.49 -11.37 -3.36
CA ARG A 205 2.64 -12.76 -3.80
C ARG A 205 2.77 -13.75 -2.65
N VAL A 206 3.35 -13.35 -1.51
CA VAL A 206 3.56 -14.27 -0.39
C VAL A 206 2.24 -14.79 0.16
N GLU A 207 1.19 -13.99 0.16
CA GLU A 207 -0.15 -14.32 0.64
C GLU A 207 -0.89 -15.28 -0.29
N HIS A 208 -0.55 -15.30 -1.57
CA HIS A 208 -1.17 -16.20 -2.53
C HIS A 208 -0.99 -17.69 -2.17
N ASN A 209 0.01 -18.01 -1.35
CA ASN A 209 0.22 -19.35 -0.81
C ASN A 209 -1.04 -19.93 -0.15
N PHE A 210 -1.84 -19.11 0.53
CA PHE A 210 -3.01 -19.51 1.29
C PHE A 210 -4.31 -18.82 0.87
N PHE A 211 -4.21 -17.74 0.12
CA PHE A 211 -5.33 -16.82 -0.07
C PHE A 211 -6.59 -17.50 -0.60
N LEU A 212 -6.44 -18.41 -1.56
CA LEU A 212 -7.54 -19.16 -2.18
C LEU A 212 -7.83 -20.51 -1.50
N GLY A 213 -7.15 -20.82 -0.39
CA GLY A 213 -7.25 -22.10 0.32
C GLY A 213 -8.66 -22.45 0.83
N LEU A 214 -9.52 -21.45 1.05
CA LEU A 214 -10.91 -21.71 1.45
C LEU A 214 -11.69 -22.50 0.40
N GLY A 215 -11.36 -22.35 -0.88
CA GLY A 215 -11.98 -23.09 -1.97
C GLY A 215 -11.72 -24.61 -1.92
N ARG A 216 -10.63 -25.05 -1.24
CA ARG A 216 -10.35 -26.48 -1.11
C ARG A 216 -11.32 -27.22 -0.19
N ALA A 217 -11.95 -26.53 0.74
CA ALA A 217 -12.86 -27.15 1.71
C ALA A 217 -14.28 -27.35 1.16
N ILE A 218 -14.56 -26.88 -0.05
CA ILE A 218 -15.90 -26.90 -0.67
C ILE A 218 -15.80 -27.35 -2.13
N PRO A 219 -16.89 -27.79 -2.76
CA PRO A 219 -16.93 -27.97 -4.21
C PRO A 219 -16.62 -26.65 -4.92
N SER A 220 -15.46 -26.59 -5.59
CA SER A 220 -14.99 -25.41 -6.30
C SER A 220 -13.92 -25.77 -7.33
N ASP A 221 -13.67 -24.87 -8.25
CA ASP A 221 -12.62 -24.97 -9.28
C ASP A 221 -11.19 -24.88 -8.72
N VAL A 222 -11.01 -24.42 -7.47
CA VAL A 222 -9.71 -24.48 -6.75
C VAL A 222 -9.21 -25.94 -6.60
N ASN A 223 -10.12 -26.91 -6.60
CA ASN A 223 -9.80 -28.34 -6.50
C ASN A 223 -9.42 -28.97 -7.86
N ASP A 224 -9.59 -28.24 -8.97
CA ASP A 224 -9.23 -28.77 -10.29
C ASP A 224 -7.73 -28.56 -10.56
N ALA A 225 -7.00 -29.66 -10.67
CA ALA A 225 -5.56 -29.65 -10.89
C ALA A 225 -5.12 -28.92 -12.17
N GLN A 226 -5.99 -28.76 -13.17
CA GLN A 226 -5.67 -28.00 -14.38
C GLN A 226 -5.42 -26.52 -14.10
N TYR A 227 -6.01 -25.96 -13.03
CA TYR A 227 -5.85 -24.57 -12.62
C TYR A 227 -4.84 -24.38 -11.48
N ALA A 228 -4.15 -25.43 -11.05
CA ALA A 228 -3.22 -25.38 -9.93
C ALA A 228 -2.09 -24.35 -10.15
N ALA A 229 -1.65 -24.11 -11.38
CA ALA A 229 -0.67 -23.07 -11.70
C ALA A 229 -1.15 -21.66 -11.36
N PHE A 230 -2.46 -21.42 -11.45
CA PHE A 230 -3.07 -20.14 -11.06
C PHE A 230 -3.38 -20.07 -9.57
N TYR A 231 -4.14 -21.04 -9.05
CA TYR A 231 -4.59 -21.01 -7.67
C TYR A 231 -3.47 -21.20 -6.66
N GLY A 232 -2.28 -21.56 -7.13
CA GLY A 232 -1.13 -21.79 -6.27
C GLY A 232 -1.32 -23.02 -5.36
N PRO A 233 -0.53 -23.16 -4.30
CA PRO A 233 -0.72 -24.22 -3.32
C PRO A 233 -2.09 -24.12 -2.63
N ALA A 234 -2.63 -22.93 -2.46
CA ALA A 234 -3.92 -22.66 -1.81
C ALA A 234 -4.05 -23.41 -0.47
N HIS A 235 -3.04 -23.26 0.39
CA HIS A 235 -2.98 -23.92 1.68
C HIS A 235 -4.01 -23.37 2.67
N ASN A 236 -4.51 -24.24 3.55
CA ASN A 236 -5.21 -23.80 4.74
C ASN A 236 -4.23 -23.28 5.80
N TRP A 237 -4.71 -22.42 6.69
CA TRP A 237 -3.95 -21.97 7.84
C TRP A 237 -3.68 -23.12 8.81
N LEU A 238 -2.43 -23.22 9.27
CA LEU A 238 -2.01 -24.11 10.36
C LEU A 238 -2.24 -23.45 11.72
N ALA A 239 -2.20 -22.10 11.75
CA ALA A 239 -2.48 -21.26 12.91
C ALA A 239 -3.17 -19.99 12.47
N ASN A 240 -3.80 -19.27 13.42
CA ASN A 240 -4.38 -17.97 13.10
C ASN A 240 -3.26 -16.95 12.78
N PRO A 241 -3.19 -16.39 11.56
CA PRO A 241 -2.14 -15.46 11.17
C PRO A 241 -2.13 -14.20 12.02
N TRP A 242 -3.27 -13.73 12.49
CA TRP A 242 -3.41 -12.54 13.32
C TRP A 242 -3.01 -12.74 14.79
N GLY A 243 -2.91 -13.98 15.23
CA GLY A 243 -2.47 -14.39 16.58
C GLY A 243 -1.11 -15.06 16.60
N THR A 244 -0.45 -15.17 15.45
CA THR A 244 0.86 -15.84 15.30
C THR A 244 1.93 -14.77 15.10
N PRO A 245 3.05 -14.78 15.88
CA PRO A 245 4.15 -13.87 15.60
C PRO A 245 4.61 -13.98 14.15
N LEU A 246 4.85 -12.87 13.48
CA LEU A 246 5.21 -12.81 12.05
C LEU A 246 6.46 -13.62 11.69
N CYS A 247 7.30 -13.89 12.67
CA CYS A 247 8.50 -14.73 12.47
C CYS A 247 8.22 -16.23 12.40
N ASN A 248 6.99 -16.65 12.65
CA ASN A 248 6.58 -18.05 12.59
C ASN A 248 5.75 -18.29 11.33
N ASP A 249 5.85 -19.50 10.77
CA ASP A 249 4.98 -19.92 9.69
C ASP A 249 3.58 -20.23 10.26
N PHE A 250 2.55 -19.64 9.68
CA PHE A 250 1.15 -19.92 9.99
C PHE A 250 0.47 -20.77 8.91
N THR A 251 1.20 -21.07 7.84
CA THR A 251 0.81 -21.97 6.76
C THR A 251 2.01 -22.80 6.34
N TYR A 252 1.80 -23.86 5.57
CA TYR A 252 2.90 -24.61 4.99
C TYR A 252 3.57 -23.79 3.87
N VAL A 253 4.88 -23.60 3.99
CA VAL A 253 5.70 -22.90 2.98
C VAL A 253 6.82 -23.82 2.54
N SER A 254 6.79 -24.28 1.29
CA SER A 254 7.88 -25.08 0.72
C SER A 254 9.04 -24.17 0.24
N THR A 255 10.23 -24.76 0.12
CA THR A 255 11.37 -24.10 -0.52
C THR A 255 11.05 -23.70 -1.96
N ALA A 256 10.26 -24.51 -2.67
CA ALA A 256 9.84 -24.21 -4.03
C ALA A 256 8.97 -22.94 -4.08
N TRP A 257 8.03 -22.78 -3.13
CA TRP A 257 7.22 -21.57 -3.03
C TRP A 257 8.04 -20.33 -2.67
N ALA A 258 8.92 -20.45 -1.68
CA ALA A 258 9.81 -19.36 -1.28
C ALA A 258 10.73 -18.90 -2.43
N ASN A 259 11.23 -19.84 -3.25
CA ASN A 259 12.02 -19.55 -4.43
C ASN A 259 11.19 -18.92 -5.56
N ASP A 260 9.94 -19.34 -5.76
CA ASP A 260 9.02 -18.70 -6.72
C ASP A 260 8.72 -17.25 -6.32
N TRP A 261 8.47 -16.98 -5.04
CA TRP A 261 8.30 -15.64 -4.51
C TRP A 261 9.53 -14.76 -4.79
N LEU A 262 10.73 -15.26 -4.50
CA LEU A 262 11.99 -14.54 -4.76
C LEU A 262 12.20 -14.27 -6.26
N ALA A 263 11.96 -15.28 -7.10
CA ALA A 263 12.12 -15.13 -8.55
C ALA A 263 11.14 -14.11 -9.15
N ARG A 264 9.88 -14.09 -8.69
CA ARG A 264 8.90 -13.07 -9.14
C ARG A 264 9.28 -11.67 -8.70
N GLY A 265 9.80 -11.51 -7.48
CA GLY A 265 10.34 -10.23 -7.03
C GLY A 265 11.54 -9.79 -7.88
N ALA A 266 12.45 -10.71 -8.19
CA ALA A 266 13.60 -10.45 -9.06
C ALA A 266 13.17 -10.07 -10.49
N GLU A 267 12.18 -10.76 -11.05
CA GLU A 267 11.62 -10.45 -12.36
C GLU A 267 11.07 -9.01 -12.44
N LEU A 268 10.34 -8.56 -11.41
CA LEU A 268 9.83 -7.19 -11.33
C LEU A 268 10.97 -6.16 -11.31
N VAL A 269 12.01 -6.43 -10.53
CA VAL A 269 13.19 -5.56 -10.43
C VAL A 269 13.93 -5.47 -11.77
N GLU A 270 14.22 -6.61 -12.41
CA GLU A 270 14.97 -6.66 -13.67
C GLU A 270 14.20 -6.06 -14.87
N LYS A 271 12.87 -6.21 -14.89
CA LYS A 271 12.05 -5.70 -16.00
C LYS A 271 11.71 -4.22 -15.88
N TYR A 272 11.44 -3.75 -14.67
CA TYR A 272 10.83 -2.41 -14.49
C TYR A 272 11.73 -1.43 -13.75
N HIS A 273 12.84 -1.87 -13.15
CA HIS A 273 13.78 -1.02 -12.41
C HIS A 273 13.06 -0.07 -11.43
N PRO A 274 12.23 -0.59 -10.52
CA PRO A 274 11.46 0.27 -9.62
C PRO A 274 12.37 0.98 -8.61
N ASP A 275 12.02 2.24 -8.28
CA ASP A 275 12.66 3.00 -7.19
C ASP A 275 12.20 2.52 -5.81
N ILE A 276 11.00 1.90 -5.76
CA ILE A 276 10.37 1.39 -4.54
C ILE A 276 9.85 -0.02 -4.82
N VAL A 277 10.10 -0.95 -3.90
CA VAL A 277 9.39 -2.22 -3.81
C VAL A 277 8.64 -2.26 -2.48
N TYR A 278 7.33 -2.35 -2.57
CA TYR A 278 6.46 -2.46 -1.41
C TYR A 278 6.03 -3.91 -1.21
N PHE A 279 6.15 -4.40 0.02
CA PHE A 279 5.64 -5.70 0.43
C PHE A 279 4.55 -5.54 1.48
N ASP A 280 3.50 -6.32 1.33
CA ASP A 280 2.43 -6.46 2.30
C ASP A 280 2.83 -7.39 3.45
N TRP A 281 1.85 -7.83 4.26
CA TRP A 281 2.07 -8.65 5.46
C TRP A 281 2.77 -9.98 5.17
N TRP A 282 3.34 -10.57 6.21
CA TRP A 282 3.83 -11.96 6.29
C TRP A 282 5.05 -12.35 5.46
N ILE A 283 5.77 -11.41 4.87
CA ILE A 283 7.09 -11.69 4.26
C ILE A 283 8.15 -12.10 5.32
N GLY A 284 7.90 -11.82 6.60
CA GLY A 284 8.78 -12.18 7.72
C GLY A 284 8.66 -13.60 8.22
N GLN A 285 7.79 -14.46 7.65
CA GLN A 285 7.65 -15.88 8.03
C GLN A 285 8.98 -16.61 8.00
N ALA A 286 9.19 -17.56 8.93
CA ALA A 286 10.45 -18.29 9.09
C ALA A 286 10.97 -18.90 7.78
N SER A 287 10.09 -19.52 7.01
CA SER A 287 10.44 -20.17 5.73
C SER A 287 10.67 -19.18 4.57
N ILE A 288 10.18 -17.94 4.65
CA ILE A 288 10.41 -16.89 3.65
C ILE A 288 11.65 -16.07 3.96
N ARG A 289 11.98 -15.89 5.23
CA ARG A 289 13.04 -14.99 5.72
C ARG A 289 14.41 -15.17 5.05
N PRO A 290 14.92 -16.40 4.75
CA PRO A 290 16.17 -16.53 4.01
C PRO A 290 16.12 -15.89 2.63
N ASN A 291 14.98 -15.99 1.94
CA ASN A 291 14.78 -15.38 0.63
C ASN A 291 14.48 -13.88 0.72
N LEU A 292 13.92 -13.41 1.84
CA LEU A 292 13.74 -11.99 2.08
C LEU A 292 15.08 -11.23 2.17
N THR A 293 16.06 -11.77 2.89
CA THR A 293 17.40 -11.15 2.94
C THR A 293 18.12 -11.19 1.60
N ARG A 294 17.97 -12.28 0.84
CA ARG A 294 18.48 -12.38 -0.54
C ARG A 294 17.82 -11.34 -1.46
N PHE A 295 16.50 -11.23 -1.41
CA PHE A 295 15.79 -10.22 -2.17
C PHE A 295 16.26 -8.80 -1.84
N ALA A 296 16.40 -8.47 -0.57
CA ALA A 296 16.82 -7.15 -0.15
C ALA A 296 18.24 -6.79 -0.65
N ALA A 297 19.20 -7.71 -0.50
CA ALA A 297 20.55 -7.51 -1.02
C ALA A 297 20.56 -7.38 -2.55
N PHE A 298 19.88 -8.28 -3.26
CA PHE A 298 19.71 -8.25 -4.70
C PHE A 298 19.13 -6.92 -5.18
N TYR A 299 18.01 -6.48 -4.59
CA TYR A 299 17.33 -5.26 -5.00
C TYR A 299 18.19 -4.00 -4.75
N TYR A 300 18.82 -3.89 -3.59
CA TYR A 300 19.71 -2.77 -3.31
C TYR A 300 20.93 -2.73 -4.25
N ASN A 301 21.53 -3.89 -4.52
CA ASN A 301 22.63 -3.99 -5.46
C ASN A 301 22.22 -3.69 -6.91
N SER A 302 21.02 -4.13 -7.32
CA SER A 302 20.49 -3.89 -8.66
C SER A 302 20.10 -2.41 -8.85
N SER A 303 19.44 -1.79 -7.88
CA SER A 303 19.07 -0.38 -7.96
C SER A 303 20.26 0.54 -8.12
N LEU A 304 21.40 0.24 -7.46
CA LEU A 304 22.66 0.97 -7.64
C LEU A 304 23.29 0.80 -9.04
N LYS A 305 22.90 -0.23 -9.80
CA LYS A 305 23.33 -0.39 -11.20
C LYS A 305 22.46 0.39 -12.18
N TYR A 306 21.16 0.55 -11.86
CA TYR A 306 20.19 1.20 -12.75
C TYR A 306 20.06 2.70 -12.49
N GLY A 307 20.37 3.15 -11.28
CA GLY A 307 20.23 4.53 -10.82
C GLY A 307 21.44 5.02 -10.04
N ASP A 308 21.32 6.24 -9.54
CA ASP A 308 22.33 6.93 -8.73
C ASP A 308 22.07 6.80 -7.22
N HIS A 309 21.04 6.04 -6.83
CA HIS A 309 20.64 5.84 -5.44
C HIS A 309 20.18 4.39 -5.18
N VAL A 310 20.27 3.98 -3.93
CA VAL A 310 19.71 2.71 -3.48
C VAL A 310 18.18 2.76 -3.51
N GLY A 311 17.54 1.63 -3.89
CA GLY A 311 16.09 1.52 -3.89
C GLY A 311 15.48 1.50 -2.49
N VAL A 312 14.17 1.66 -2.40
CA VAL A 312 13.42 1.64 -1.14
C VAL A 312 12.60 0.36 -1.04
N ILE A 313 12.73 -0.36 0.06
CA ILE A 313 11.81 -1.45 0.43
C ILE A 313 10.87 -0.92 1.52
N ASN A 314 9.56 -1.00 1.30
CA ASN A 314 8.54 -0.83 2.34
C ASN A 314 8.12 -2.19 2.87
N TYR A 315 7.98 -2.30 4.19
CA TYR A 315 7.60 -3.54 4.87
C TYR A 315 6.70 -3.27 6.07
N LYS A 316 5.91 -4.26 6.46
CA LYS A 316 4.99 -4.17 7.60
C LYS A 316 5.54 -4.90 8.84
N ASP A 317 5.16 -4.38 10.01
CA ASP A 317 5.40 -4.94 11.33
C ASP A 317 6.91 -5.20 11.60
N TYR A 318 7.31 -6.42 11.92
CA TYR A 318 8.69 -6.81 12.26
C TYR A 318 9.33 -7.71 11.19
N ALA A 319 8.84 -7.64 9.94
CA ALA A 319 9.37 -8.49 8.87
C ALA A 319 10.84 -8.23 8.57
N MET A 320 11.28 -6.98 8.68
CA MET A 320 12.67 -6.57 8.52
C MET A 320 13.22 -5.90 9.79
N ARG A 321 14.54 -5.89 9.94
CA ARG A 321 15.19 -5.19 11.04
C ARG A 321 15.22 -3.69 10.80
N GLU A 322 15.16 -2.92 11.87
CA GLU A 322 15.41 -1.47 11.81
C GLU A 322 16.72 -1.15 11.10
N HIS A 323 16.78 -0.05 10.39
CA HIS A 323 17.87 0.37 9.50
C HIS A 323 18.10 -0.51 8.26
N SER A 324 17.29 -1.52 8.00
CA SER A 324 17.46 -2.32 6.77
C SER A 324 16.42 -2.03 5.69
N ALA A 325 15.38 -1.27 5.99
CA ALA A 325 14.30 -0.86 5.09
C ALA A 325 13.39 0.17 5.77
N VAL A 326 12.33 0.61 5.11
CA VAL A 326 11.37 1.60 5.60
C VAL A 326 10.11 0.91 6.11
N LEU A 327 9.82 1.09 7.40
CA LEU A 327 8.58 0.60 8.02
C LEU A 327 7.37 1.30 7.43
N ASP A 328 6.35 0.52 7.07
CA ASP A 328 5.03 0.99 6.68
C ASP A 328 3.98 0.60 7.74
N LEU A 329 3.14 1.55 8.13
CA LEU A 329 2.03 1.35 9.08
C LEU A 329 0.70 1.37 8.33
N GLU A 330 0.08 0.21 8.18
CA GLU A 330 -1.20 0.11 7.46
C GLU A 330 -2.31 0.90 8.14
N ARG A 331 -2.94 1.81 7.37
CA ARG A 331 -4.07 2.63 7.80
C ARG A 331 -3.82 3.26 9.16
N GLY A 332 -2.57 3.68 9.40
CA GLY A 332 -2.11 4.02 10.72
C GLY A 332 -1.44 5.37 10.84
N GLN A 333 -1.02 5.68 12.05
CA GLN A 333 -0.24 6.88 12.36
C GLN A 333 0.53 6.68 13.67
N LEU A 334 1.47 7.56 13.94
CA LEU A 334 2.23 7.56 15.19
C LEU A 334 1.76 8.66 16.14
N GLY A 335 1.96 8.44 17.43
CA GLY A 335 1.65 9.43 18.46
C GLY A 335 2.70 10.51 18.61
N ASP A 336 3.93 10.29 18.13
CA ASP A 336 5.08 11.18 18.25
C ASP A 336 6.07 11.02 17.09
N ILE A 337 7.10 11.84 17.04
CA ILE A 337 8.20 11.77 16.06
C ILE A 337 8.92 10.41 16.17
N ARG A 338 9.05 9.73 15.04
CA ARG A 338 9.93 8.57 14.91
C ARG A 338 11.29 9.01 14.34
N PRO A 339 12.42 8.69 15.01
CA PRO A 339 13.74 9.06 14.50
C PRO A 339 14.06 8.47 13.13
N LEU A 340 13.69 7.19 12.91
CA LEU A 340 13.82 6.54 11.61
C LEU A 340 12.64 6.94 10.70
N HIS A 341 12.95 7.21 9.44
CA HIS A 341 11.92 7.51 8.44
C HIS A 341 10.94 6.33 8.31
N TRP A 342 9.68 6.63 8.06
CA TRP A 342 8.60 5.65 7.98
C TRP A 342 7.57 6.06 6.93
N GLN A 343 6.68 5.16 6.60
CA GLN A 343 5.54 5.40 5.73
C GLN A 343 4.25 4.96 6.41
N THR A 344 3.15 5.51 6.02
CA THR A 344 1.84 4.90 6.19
C THR A 344 1.15 4.82 4.85
N ASP A 345 0.53 3.70 4.60
CA ASP A 345 -0.44 3.55 3.51
C ASP A 345 -1.87 3.68 4.06
N THR A 346 -2.73 4.30 3.28
CA THR A 346 -4.17 4.40 3.56
C THR A 346 -4.94 4.47 2.27
N SER A 347 -6.23 4.14 2.30
CA SER A 347 -7.09 4.23 1.12
C SER A 347 -7.99 5.45 1.19
N GLU A 348 -8.28 6.08 0.04
CA GLU A 348 -9.36 7.06 -0.07
C GLU A 348 -10.72 6.45 0.28
N SER A 349 -10.92 5.17 -0.05
CA SER A 349 -12.08 4.42 0.37
C SER A 349 -12.05 4.15 1.87
N ASN A 350 -13.20 4.32 2.52
CA ASN A 350 -13.39 3.94 3.92
C ASN A 350 -13.54 2.42 4.11
N LYS A 351 -13.76 1.65 3.03
CA LYS A 351 -14.19 0.25 3.11
C LYS A 351 -13.27 -0.74 2.43
N SER A 352 -12.51 -0.32 1.41
CA SER A 352 -11.78 -1.22 0.52
C SER A 352 -10.46 -0.62 0.06
N TRP A 353 -9.53 -1.46 -0.35
CA TRP A 353 -8.36 -1.03 -1.11
C TRP A 353 -8.66 -0.97 -2.61
N GLY A 354 -9.39 -1.96 -3.14
CA GLY A 354 -9.85 -1.96 -4.53
C GLY A 354 -11.23 -1.32 -4.71
N TYR A 355 -11.60 -1.05 -5.97
CA TYR A 355 -12.91 -0.50 -6.29
C TYR A 355 -14.06 -1.44 -5.90
N ILE A 356 -15.07 -0.86 -5.27
CA ILE A 356 -16.35 -1.52 -4.99
C ILE A 356 -17.51 -0.60 -5.35
N ASN A 357 -18.65 -1.20 -5.71
CA ASN A 357 -19.91 -0.48 -5.81
C ASN A 357 -20.34 -0.02 -4.40
N ASN A 358 -21.03 1.09 -4.30
CA ASN A 358 -21.54 1.66 -3.04
C ASN A 358 -20.42 1.98 -2.01
N ASP A 359 -19.30 2.48 -2.49
CA ASP A 359 -18.20 2.96 -1.67
C ASP A 359 -18.52 4.30 -0.98
N SER A 360 -17.66 4.68 -0.06
CA SER A 360 -17.63 6.03 0.54
C SER A 360 -16.17 6.46 0.68
N PHE A 361 -15.90 7.72 0.39
CA PHE A 361 -14.55 8.23 0.31
C PHE A 361 -14.25 9.21 1.45
N LYS A 362 -12.97 9.31 1.80
CA LYS A 362 -12.45 10.32 2.73
C LYS A 362 -12.58 11.71 2.12
N SER A 363 -12.79 12.72 2.97
CA SER A 363 -12.80 14.11 2.50
C SER A 363 -11.38 14.60 2.18
N PRO A 364 -11.22 15.60 1.29
CA PRO A 364 -9.93 16.24 1.05
C PRO A 364 -9.30 16.82 2.34
N GLU A 365 -10.13 17.37 3.24
CA GLU A 365 -9.69 17.88 4.54
C GLU A 365 -9.04 16.78 5.38
N PHE A 366 -9.67 15.61 5.44
CA PHE A 366 -9.11 14.47 6.18
C PHE A 366 -7.75 14.06 5.63
N VAL A 367 -7.61 13.94 4.30
CA VAL A 367 -6.35 13.55 3.64
C VAL A 367 -5.26 14.59 3.87
N VAL A 368 -5.58 15.88 3.78
CA VAL A 368 -4.64 16.98 4.05
C VAL A 368 -4.18 16.95 5.50
N HIS A 369 -5.09 16.81 6.46
CA HIS A 369 -4.75 16.74 7.89
C HIS A 369 -3.88 15.52 8.21
N GLN A 370 -4.20 14.37 7.62
CA GLN A 370 -3.41 13.15 7.77
C GLN A 370 -1.99 13.33 7.21
N LEU A 371 -1.85 13.90 6.00
CA LEU A 371 -0.55 14.18 5.39
C LEU A 371 0.29 15.11 6.29
N ILE A 372 -0.30 16.19 6.81
CA ILE A 372 0.39 17.14 7.69
C ILE A 372 0.87 16.44 8.96
N ASP A 373 0.00 15.67 9.60
CA ASP A 373 0.33 14.96 10.86
C ASP A 373 1.47 13.96 10.66
N ILE A 374 1.40 13.13 9.60
CA ILE A 374 2.42 12.15 9.25
C ILE A 374 3.77 12.80 8.97
N VAL A 375 3.79 13.86 8.15
CA VAL A 375 5.03 14.56 7.77
C VAL A 375 5.68 15.22 8.97
N SER A 376 4.89 15.79 9.89
CA SER A 376 5.42 16.39 11.14
C SER A 376 6.10 15.36 12.06
N LYS A 377 5.82 14.07 11.87
CA LYS A 377 6.35 12.93 12.64
C LYS A 377 7.39 12.10 11.88
N ASN A 378 7.98 12.67 10.81
CA ASN A 378 9.02 12.05 9.97
C ASN A 378 8.53 10.96 9.03
N GLY A 379 7.28 11.02 8.58
CA GLY A 379 6.68 10.02 7.71
C GLY A 379 6.37 10.49 6.29
N ASN A 380 6.07 9.52 5.42
CA ASN A 380 5.45 9.70 4.11
C ASN A 380 4.03 9.13 4.12
N LEU A 381 3.12 9.76 3.38
CA LEU A 381 1.78 9.23 3.10
C LEU A 381 1.76 8.58 1.72
N LEU A 382 1.36 7.32 1.67
CA LEU A 382 1.05 6.58 0.45
C LEU A 382 -0.47 6.41 0.36
N LEU A 383 -1.14 7.23 -0.46
CA LEU A 383 -2.59 7.27 -0.57
C LEU A 383 -3.08 6.36 -1.68
N ASN A 384 -3.85 5.35 -1.33
CA ASN A 384 -4.37 4.37 -2.27
C ASN A 384 -5.64 4.85 -2.97
N ILE A 385 -5.73 4.48 -4.25
CA ILE A 385 -6.93 4.59 -5.07
C ILE A 385 -7.33 3.22 -5.61
N GLY A 386 -8.64 3.01 -5.82
CA GLY A 386 -9.21 1.82 -6.45
C GLY A 386 -9.87 2.15 -7.80
N PRO A 387 -9.19 1.96 -8.94
CA PRO A 387 -9.81 2.13 -10.26
C PRO A 387 -10.87 1.06 -10.56
N ARG A 388 -11.85 1.41 -11.40
CA ARG A 388 -12.85 0.46 -11.93
C ARG A 388 -12.18 -0.54 -12.88
N SER A 389 -12.84 -1.68 -13.11
CA SER A 389 -12.32 -2.75 -13.99
C SER A 389 -12.09 -2.30 -15.44
N ASP A 390 -12.74 -1.24 -15.87
CA ASP A 390 -12.55 -0.62 -17.19
C ASP A 390 -11.34 0.33 -17.28
N GLY A 391 -10.69 0.63 -16.15
CA GLY A 391 -9.55 1.54 -16.09
C GLY A 391 -9.91 3.00 -15.81
N THR A 392 -11.16 3.31 -15.50
CA THR A 392 -11.54 4.65 -15.05
C THR A 392 -11.30 4.82 -13.55
N ILE A 393 -10.79 5.97 -13.14
CA ILE A 393 -10.74 6.38 -11.73
C ILE A 393 -12.08 7.05 -11.39
N PRO A 394 -12.76 6.69 -10.29
CA PRO A 394 -14.01 7.35 -9.88
C PRO A 394 -13.87 8.88 -9.80
N GLU A 395 -14.89 9.60 -10.25
CA GLU A 395 -14.84 11.08 -10.29
C GLU A 395 -14.65 11.69 -8.89
N GLU A 396 -15.27 11.09 -7.89
CA GLU A 396 -15.13 11.51 -6.49
C GLU A 396 -13.68 11.40 -6.02
N VAL A 397 -12.99 10.30 -6.37
CA VAL A 397 -11.58 10.07 -6.07
C VAL A 397 -10.70 11.10 -6.80
N GLN A 398 -10.97 11.35 -8.10
CA GLN A 398 -10.25 12.37 -8.85
C GLN A 398 -10.39 13.76 -8.20
N GLN A 399 -11.60 14.10 -7.73
CA GLN A 399 -11.83 15.41 -7.10
C GLN A 399 -11.05 15.53 -5.78
N VAL A 400 -11.05 14.50 -4.92
CA VAL A 400 -10.25 14.51 -3.68
C VAL A 400 -8.77 14.72 -4.00
N LEU A 401 -8.22 13.99 -4.98
CA LEU A 401 -6.83 14.16 -5.42
C LEU A 401 -6.53 15.59 -5.90
N LEU A 402 -7.40 16.18 -6.69
CA LEU A 402 -7.23 17.55 -7.21
C LEU A 402 -7.30 18.59 -6.10
N ASP A 403 -8.19 18.41 -5.11
CA ASP A 403 -8.31 19.32 -3.97
C ASP A 403 -7.09 19.25 -3.05
N VAL A 404 -6.55 18.05 -2.80
CA VAL A 404 -5.27 17.85 -2.09
C VAL A 404 -4.14 18.56 -2.87
N GLY A 405 -4.10 18.39 -4.19
CA GLY A 405 -3.13 19.05 -5.05
C GLY A 405 -3.24 20.57 -5.02
N ALA A 406 -4.46 21.12 -5.02
CA ALA A 406 -4.68 22.55 -4.89
C ALA A 406 -4.15 23.10 -3.57
N TRP A 407 -4.36 22.37 -2.46
CA TRP A 407 -3.78 22.74 -1.16
C TRP A 407 -2.24 22.66 -1.17
N LEU A 408 -1.67 21.60 -1.75
CA LEU A 408 -0.21 21.44 -1.87
C LEU A 408 0.46 22.47 -2.77
N ASN A 409 -0.22 22.97 -3.79
CA ASN A 409 0.28 24.06 -4.63
C ASN A 409 0.51 25.36 -3.83
N ILE A 410 -0.24 25.58 -2.76
CA ILE A 410 -0.11 26.74 -1.86
C ILE A 410 0.88 26.45 -0.73
N ASN A 411 0.73 25.30 -0.08
CA ASN A 411 1.38 24.99 1.19
C ASN A 411 2.52 23.95 1.06
N GLY A 412 2.80 23.45 -0.13
CA GLY A 412 3.78 22.37 -0.34
C GLY A 412 5.20 22.70 0.10
N GLU A 413 5.57 23.99 0.21
CA GLU A 413 6.85 24.42 0.80
C GLU A 413 7.00 23.94 2.25
N ALA A 414 5.88 23.88 2.99
CA ALA A 414 5.84 23.39 4.38
C ALA A 414 5.81 21.85 4.50
N ILE A 415 5.72 21.13 3.37
CA ILE A 415 5.59 19.67 3.31
C ILE A 415 6.84 19.04 2.67
N PHE A 416 7.13 19.37 1.41
CA PHE A 416 8.16 18.71 0.61
C PHE A 416 9.58 19.14 1.02
N GLY A 417 10.47 18.16 1.16
CA GLY A 417 11.86 18.41 1.56
C GLY A 417 12.02 18.88 2.99
N THR A 418 11.00 18.70 3.84
CA THR A 418 11.05 19.10 5.25
C THR A 418 11.45 17.95 6.16
N ARG A 419 11.81 18.30 7.38
CA ARG A 419 12.12 17.37 8.49
C ARG A 419 11.29 17.78 9.72
N PRO A 420 11.08 16.88 10.70
CA PRO A 420 10.43 17.27 11.94
C PRO A 420 11.20 18.38 12.67
N TRP A 421 10.45 19.20 13.39
CA TRP A 421 11.05 20.09 14.37
C TRP A 421 11.30 19.33 15.68
N ARG A 422 11.74 20.00 16.75
CA ARG A 422 11.96 19.41 18.09
C ARG A 422 10.71 18.79 18.72
N THR A 423 9.52 19.19 18.27
CA THR A 423 8.22 18.60 18.58
C THR A 423 7.38 18.57 17.29
N TYR A 424 6.55 17.54 17.13
CA TYR A 424 5.71 17.41 15.94
C TYR A 424 4.59 18.44 15.87
N GLY A 425 4.14 18.95 17.03
CA GLY A 425 3.02 19.86 17.08
C GLY A 425 2.61 20.22 18.50
N GLU A 426 1.54 20.99 18.60
CA GLU A 426 0.83 21.33 19.82
C GLU A 426 -0.67 21.36 19.59
N GLY A 427 -1.46 21.42 20.66
CA GLY A 427 -2.90 21.53 20.65
C GLY A 427 -3.60 20.46 21.47
N PRO A 428 -4.92 20.57 21.64
CA PRO A 428 -5.71 19.67 22.48
C PRO A 428 -5.96 18.30 21.83
N THR A 429 -5.94 18.21 20.48
CA THR A 429 -6.34 17.02 19.76
C THR A 429 -5.23 15.97 19.72
N LYS A 430 -5.56 14.75 20.15
CA LYS A 430 -4.65 13.61 20.11
C LYS A 430 -5.16 12.58 19.10
N VAL A 431 -4.21 11.95 18.40
CA VAL A 431 -4.48 10.87 17.47
C VAL A 431 -4.08 9.53 18.09
N ALA A 432 -4.81 8.48 17.77
CA ALA A 432 -4.43 7.12 18.15
C ALA A 432 -3.14 6.72 17.44
N SER A 433 -2.30 5.89 18.10
CA SER A 433 -1.05 5.40 17.52
C SER A 433 -1.16 3.94 17.16
N GLY A 434 -0.64 3.56 16.00
CA GLY A 434 -0.65 2.20 15.47
C GLY A 434 -1.39 2.08 14.15
N SER A 435 -1.56 0.85 13.70
CA SER A 435 -2.30 0.53 12.45
C SER A 435 -3.81 0.58 12.65
N PHE A 436 -4.57 0.76 11.55
CA PHE A 436 -6.02 0.70 11.48
C PHE A 436 -6.78 1.78 12.28
N HIS A 437 -6.24 2.99 12.32
CA HIS A 437 -6.84 4.18 12.95
C HIS A 437 -7.23 5.28 11.95
N ASP A 438 -7.14 5.01 10.65
CA ASP A 438 -7.39 5.98 9.57
C ASP A 438 -8.88 6.30 9.33
N THR A 439 -9.79 5.63 10.04
CA THR A 439 -11.23 5.91 10.03
C THR A 439 -11.72 6.55 11.32
N ASP A 440 -10.83 6.76 12.29
CA ASP A 440 -11.17 7.42 13.54
C ASP A 440 -11.54 8.89 13.27
N THR A 441 -12.61 9.35 13.87
CA THR A 441 -13.01 10.75 13.75
C THR A 441 -12.08 11.63 14.57
N VAL A 442 -11.34 12.51 13.90
CA VAL A 442 -10.44 13.49 14.49
C VAL A 442 -10.94 14.89 14.13
N ASN A 443 -11.33 15.68 15.14
CA ASN A 443 -11.79 17.05 14.95
C ASN A 443 -10.69 18.01 15.45
N TYR A 444 -9.91 18.54 14.53
CA TYR A 444 -8.92 19.55 14.87
C TYR A 444 -9.55 20.92 15.12
N THR A 445 -8.90 21.71 15.96
CA THR A 445 -9.28 23.04 16.34
C THR A 445 -8.24 24.09 15.86
N ALA A 446 -8.55 25.35 16.00
CA ALA A 446 -7.61 26.43 15.69
C ALA A 446 -6.41 26.50 16.66
N GLU A 447 -6.39 25.68 17.71
CA GLU A 447 -5.27 25.54 18.65
C GLU A 447 -4.35 24.37 18.29
N ASP A 448 -4.73 23.56 17.26
CA ASP A 448 -3.94 22.43 16.80
C ASP A 448 -2.96 22.87 15.70
N PHE A 449 -1.68 22.75 16.01
CA PHE A 449 -0.60 23.05 15.08
C PHE A 449 0.30 21.83 14.86
N ARG A 450 0.93 21.79 13.66
CA ARG A 450 1.99 20.84 13.33
C ARG A 450 3.21 21.62 12.87
N PHE A 451 4.40 21.06 13.12
CA PHE A 451 5.66 21.73 12.84
C PHE A 451 6.53 20.91 11.90
N THR A 452 7.10 21.61 10.91
CA THR A 452 8.13 21.07 10.02
C THR A 452 9.24 22.09 9.85
N THR A 453 10.44 21.62 9.47
CA THR A 453 11.59 22.51 9.25
C THR A 453 12.24 22.23 7.90
N LYS A 454 12.77 23.28 7.30
CA LYS A 454 13.63 23.17 6.13
C LYS A 454 14.73 24.22 6.24
N GLU A 455 15.97 23.75 6.28
CA GLU A 455 17.15 24.61 6.51
C GLU A 455 17.00 25.44 7.82
N HIS A 456 16.85 26.75 7.72
CA HIS A 456 16.70 27.68 8.83
C HIS A 456 15.27 28.22 9.00
N VAL A 457 14.29 27.59 8.33
CA VAL A 457 12.89 27.99 8.34
C VAL A 457 12.08 26.99 9.14
N LEU A 458 11.23 27.50 10.03
CA LEU A 458 10.19 26.71 10.68
C LEU A 458 8.87 26.98 10.01
N TYR A 459 8.14 25.91 9.65
CA TYR A 459 6.77 26.00 9.22
C TYR A 459 5.84 25.62 10.35
N VAL A 460 4.88 26.49 10.63
CA VAL A 460 3.79 26.29 11.61
C VAL A 460 2.51 26.08 10.81
N ILE A 461 1.99 24.87 10.84
CA ILE A 461 0.82 24.50 10.06
C ILE A 461 -0.39 24.42 10.98
N GLY A 462 -1.33 25.37 10.85
CA GLY A 462 -2.58 25.40 11.61
C GLY A 462 -3.64 24.55 10.94
N LEU A 463 -4.26 23.64 11.69
CA LEU A 463 -5.18 22.63 11.19
C LEU A 463 -6.63 23.14 11.11
N ALA A 464 -6.93 24.30 11.67
CA ALA A 464 -8.18 25.01 11.47
C ALA A 464 -7.96 26.52 11.54
N TRP A 465 -8.76 27.29 10.80
CA TRP A 465 -8.65 28.74 10.80
C TRP A 465 -9.29 29.34 12.07
N PRO A 466 -8.58 30.22 12.83
CA PRO A 466 -9.11 30.80 14.05
C PRO A 466 -10.22 31.82 13.77
N THR A 467 -11.36 31.68 14.43
CA THR A 467 -12.52 32.58 14.26
C THR A 467 -12.30 33.98 14.80
N ASN A 468 -11.36 34.15 15.75
CA ASN A 468 -10.96 35.45 16.33
C ASN A 468 -9.89 36.18 15.48
N GLY A 469 -9.42 35.57 14.40
CA GLY A 469 -8.40 36.14 13.51
C GLY A 469 -6.98 36.16 14.10
N GLU A 470 -6.72 35.38 15.15
CA GLU A 470 -5.40 35.30 15.80
C GLU A 470 -4.95 33.86 15.99
N ALA A 471 -3.73 33.54 15.54
CA ALA A 471 -3.05 32.29 15.85
C ALA A 471 -2.11 32.49 17.04
N LEU A 472 -2.26 31.67 18.08
CA LEU A 472 -1.41 31.65 19.25
C LEU A 472 -0.62 30.33 19.32
N ILE A 473 0.71 30.42 19.15
CA ILE A 473 1.60 29.26 19.08
C ILE A 473 2.46 29.24 20.36
N HIS A 474 2.07 28.41 21.33
CA HIS A 474 2.71 28.34 22.65
C HIS A 474 4.15 27.82 22.58
N SER A 475 4.45 26.87 21.71
CA SER A 475 5.80 26.33 21.52
C SER A 475 6.83 27.40 21.08
N LEU A 476 6.38 28.57 20.61
CA LEU A 476 7.21 29.68 20.17
C LEU A 476 7.26 30.85 21.17
N ALA A 477 6.92 30.60 22.44
CA ALA A 477 7.03 31.59 23.51
C ALA A 477 8.49 32.13 23.66
N SER A 478 8.64 33.41 24.02
CA SER A 478 9.96 34.04 24.23
C SER A 478 10.73 33.40 25.39
N THR A 479 10.05 32.73 26.33
CA THR A 479 10.61 32.02 27.49
C THR A 479 11.01 30.57 27.22
N ALA A 480 10.67 30.01 26.08
CA ALA A 480 10.91 28.60 25.76
C ALA A 480 12.31 28.31 25.16
N GLY A 481 13.27 29.19 25.33
CA GLY A 481 14.62 29.07 24.76
C GLY A 481 14.65 29.25 23.24
N ASN A 482 13.59 29.84 22.67
CA ASN A 482 13.50 30.15 21.25
C ASN A 482 14.33 31.37 20.88
N SER A 483 14.94 31.35 19.70
CA SER A 483 15.53 32.53 19.10
C SER A 483 14.48 33.62 18.84
N GLN A 484 14.91 34.87 18.73
CA GLN A 484 14.03 35.95 18.35
C GLN A 484 13.51 35.75 16.91
N ILE A 485 12.21 35.79 16.75
CA ILE A 485 11.56 35.69 15.45
C ILE A 485 11.72 37.00 14.68
N ARG A 486 12.23 36.90 13.45
CA ARG A 486 12.49 38.07 12.58
C ARG A 486 11.34 38.32 11.61
N SER A 487 10.70 37.24 11.12
CA SER A 487 9.62 37.38 10.18
C SER A 487 8.63 36.22 10.28
N VAL A 488 7.37 36.53 9.99
CA VAL A 488 6.28 35.57 9.83
C VAL A 488 5.53 35.93 8.55
N ALA A 489 5.35 34.94 7.68
CA ALA A 489 4.58 35.06 6.44
C ALA A 489 3.56 33.93 6.33
N LEU A 490 2.38 34.23 5.77
CA LEU A 490 1.36 33.24 5.45
C LEU A 490 1.59 32.74 4.03
N LEU A 491 1.73 31.43 3.83
CA LEU A 491 1.89 30.87 2.50
C LEU A 491 0.62 31.14 1.64
N GLY A 492 0.83 31.44 0.37
CA GLY A 492 -0.26 31.81 -0.55
C GLY A 492 -0.86 33.20 -0.32
N SER A 493 -0.18 34.07 0.46
CA SER A 493 -0.64 35.45 0.72
C SER A 493 0.49 36.44 0.72
N ASP A 494 0.29 37.60 0.09
CA ASP A 494 1.22 38.74 0.15
C ASP A 494 0.95 39.67 1.34
N ALA A 495 0.01 39.32 2.22
CA ALA A 495 -0.35 40.13 3.37
C ALA A 495 0.81 40.20 4.37
N LYS A 496 1.17 41.43 4.75
CA LYS A 496 2.15 41.63 5.85
C LYS A 496 1.46 41.34 7.17
N LEU A 497 1.89 40.27 7.85
CA LEU A 497 1.33 39.85 9.12
C LEU A 497 1.89 40.72 10.25
N GLN A 498 1.03 41.08 11.22
CA GLN A 498 1.44 41.59 12.52
C GLN A 498 1.67 40.40 13.44
N PHE A 499 2.82 40.36 14.12
CA PHE A 499 3.13 39.31 15.08
C PHE A 499 3.87 39.89 16.31
N ASP A 500 3.74 39.19 17.43
CA ASP A 500 4.38 39.54 18.68
C ASP A 500 4.80 38.26 19.44
N GLN A 501 6.08 38.11 19.74
CA GLN A 501 6.63 36.98 20.49
C GLN A 501 6.64 37.29 22.00
N ARG A 502 5.68 36.72 22.73
CA ARG A 502 5.43 36.94 24.14
C ARG A 502 5.85 35.76 25.02
N PRO A 503 5.86 35.89 26.37
CA PRO A 503 6.13 34.79 27.26
C PRO A 503 5.17 33.60 27.18
N ASP A 504 3.96 33.81 26.70
CA ASP A 504 2.91 32.79 26.52
C ASP A 504 2.85 32.17 25.11
N GLY A 505 3.53 32.78 24.12
CA GLY A 505 3.55 32.24 22.76
C GLY A 505 3.89 33.29 21.69
N LEU A 506 3.89 32.84 20.45
CA LEU A 506 3.88 33.71 19.27
C LEU A 506 2.42 34.02 18.90
N HIS A 507 2.06 35.29 18.97
CA HIS A 507 0.79 35.83 18.55
C HIS A 507 0.88 36.32 17.11
N VAL A 508 0.04 35.83 16.21
CA VAL A 508 0.03 36.22 14.80
C VAL A 508 -1.38 36.63 14.40
N LYS A 509 -1.55 37.88 13.94
CA LYS A 509 -2.81 38.35 13.38
C LYS A 509 -2.92 37.87 11.94
N LEU A 510 -3.93 37.06 11.69
CA LEU A 510 -4.23 36.51 10.36
C LEU A 510 -5.17 37.44 9.57
N PRO A 511 -5.15 37.37 8.23
CA PRO A 511 -6.11 38.06 7.39
C PRO A 511 -7.56 37.62 7.65
N ALA A 512 -8.53 38.41 7.22
CA ALA A 512 -9.94 38.06 7.37
C ALA A 512 -10.36 36.82 6.56
N GLN A 513 -9.61 36.52 5.48
CA GLN A 513 -9.86 35.36 4.63
C GLN A 513 -8.64 34.43 4.67
N ALA A 514 -8.90 33.14 4.77
CA ALA A 514 -7.89 32.10 4.67
C ALA A 514 -7.24 32.08 3.27
N SER A 515 -5.94 31.82 3.21
CA SER A 515 -5.19 31.68 1.95
C SER A 515 -5.42 30.35 1.27
N SER A 516 -5.89 29.35 2.01
CA SER A 516 -6.19 28.00 1.51
C SER A 516 -7.31 27.36 2.31
N GLN A 517 -7.92 26.31 1.75
CA GLN A 517 -8.89 25.46 2.45
C GLN A 517 -8.16 24.46 3.38
N TYR A 518 -8.89 23.86 4.29
CA TYR A 518 -8.51 22.75 5.17
C TYR A 518 -7.46 23.08 6.24
N ALA A 519 -6.33 23.66 5.85
CA ALA A 519 -5.23 24.02 6.74
C ALA A 519 -4.41 25.15 6.12
N TYR A 520 -3.65 25.89 6.93
CA TYR A 520 -2.78 26.98 6.48
C TYR A 520 -1.37 26.83 7.04
N ALA A 521 -0.38 27.39 6.38
CA ALA A 521 1.01 27.32 6.86
C ALA A 521 1.62 28.74 7.01
N LEU A 522 2.24 28.94 8.17
CA LEU A 522 3.07 30.12 8.47
C LEU A 522 4.54 29.75 8.29
N ARG A 523 5.26 30.57 7.55
CA ARG A 523 6.71 30.51 7.40
C ARG A 523 7.34 31.43 8.44
N VAL A 524 8.10 30.87 9.37
CA VAL A 524 8.73 31.58 10.49
C VAL A 524 10.25 31.54 10.31
N SER A 525 10.90 32.74 10.37
CA SER A 525 12.37 32.86 10.31
C SER A 525 12.92 33.49 11.59
N PHE A 526 14.07 33.00 12.05
CA PHE A 526 14.77 33.44 13.27
C PHE A 526 15.94 34.33 12.98
#